data_a2fce0ae0fab48d4de726aa7c7ebd921
#
_entry.id   a2fce0ae0fab48d4de726aa7c7ebd921
#
_cell.length_a   1.000
_cell.length_b   1.000
_cell.length_c   1.000
_cell.angle_alpha   90.00
_cell.angle_beta   90.00
_cell.angle_gamma   90.00
#
_symmetry.space_group_name_H-M   'P 1'
#
loop_
_entity.id
_entity.type
_entity.pdbx_description
1 polymer ?
#
loop_
_entity_poly.entity_id
_entity_poly.type
_entity_poly.pdbx_seq_one_letter_code
_entity_poly.pdbx_strand_id
1 'polypeptide(L)'
;MKRLGFGALLSFLLVGSLAAQNGSKRVDLKEITDGQFRQVTNIGEMRSMPDGEHYTAMNDARNMIIKYSYRTGNPVDTLFNTGKARECTFDKFDGYTISSTGHHILVWRDTEPIYRRSFKANVYDYDVRRNYVKPISDSKGKQMIPTFSPD
;
A
#
# COMPACT_ATOMS: atom_id res chain seq x y z
N MET A 1 -45.00 48.95 -55.84
CA MET A 1 -43.59 48.55 -55.99
C MET A 1 -42.95 48.38 -54.64
N LYS A 2 -42.81 47.16 -54.19
CA LYS A 2 -42.23 46.81 -52.84
C LYS A 2 -40.84 46.27 -53.08
N ARG A 3 -39.82 46.89 -52.48
CA ARG A 3 -38.44 46.42 -52.52
C ARG A 3 -38.22 45.51 -51.26
N LEU A 4 -37.91 44.25 -51.53
CA LEU A 4 -37.45 43.30 -50.49
C LEU A 4 -36.01 43.65 -50.09
N GLY A 5 -35.83 43.96 -48.85
CA GLY A 5 -34.49 44.02 -48.21
C GLY A 5 -33.96 42.65 -47.88
N PHE A 6 -32.83 42.32 -48.44
CA PHE A 6 -32.10 41.05 -48.16
C PHE A 6 -31.20 41.26 -46.95
N GLY A 7 -31.65 40.78 -45.79
CA GLY A 7 -30.87 40.81 -44.57
C GLY A 7 -29.90 39.66 -44.60
N ALA A 8 -28.60 39.92 -44.72
CA ALA A 8 -27.55 38.96 -44.62
C ALA A 8 -27.32 38.65 -43.13
N LEU A 9 -27.66 37.45 -42.72
CA LEU A 9 -27.39 36.91 -41.40
C LEU A 9 -25.93 36.47 -41.34
N LEU A 10 -25.06 37.29 -40.73
CA LEU A 10 -23.66 37.00 -40.57
C LEU A 10 -23.50 36.13 -39.34
N SER A 11 -23.46 34.79 -39.51
CA SER A 11 -23.17 33.84 -38.47
C SER A 11 -21.69 33.89 -38.10
N PHE A 12 -21.40 34.52 -36.97
CA PHE A 12 -20.06 34.54 -36.40
C PHE A 12 -19.79 33.18 -35.68
N LEU A 13 -19.14 32.28 -36.40
CA LEU A 13 -18.59 31.05 -35.81
C LEU A 13 -17.40 31.43 -34.94
N LEU A 14 -17.63 31.54 -33.61
CA LEU A 14 -16.59 31.58 -32.61
C LEU A 14 -15.96 30.18 -32.54
N VAL A 15 -14.90 29.96 -33.31
CA VAL A 15 -14.00 28.84 -33.11
C VAL A 15 -13.16 29.16 -31.87
N GLY A 16 -13.66 28.76 -30.71
CA GLY A 16 -12.87 28.74 -29.50
C GLY A 16 -11.76 27.70 -29.63
N SER A 17 -10.55 28.13 -29.97
CA SER A 17 -9.36 27.31 -29.83
C SER A 17 -9.17 26.99 -28.36
N LEU A 18 -9.57 25.77 -27.95
CA LEU A 18 -9.11 25.14 -26.73
C LEU A 18 -7.59 24.90 -26.87
N ALA A 19 -6.81 25.94 -26.56
CA ALA A 19 -5.40 25.76 -26.31
C ALA A 19 -5.32 24.91 -25.04
N ALA A 20 -5.20 23.59 -25.18
CA ALA A 20 -4.70 22.74 -24.14
C ALA A 20 -3.30 23.26 -23.81
N GLN A 21 -3.22 24.11 -22.79
CA GLN A 21 -1.95 24.47 -22.16
C GLN A 21 -1.42 23.22 -21.46
N ASN A 22 -0.84 22.30 -22.22
CA ASN A 22 0.13 21.38 -21.71
C ASN A 22 1.36 22.21 -21.30
N GLY A 23 1.25 22.83 -20.14
CA GLY A 23 2.38 23.41 -19.45
C GLY A 23 3.30 22.25 -19.04
N SER A 24 4.06 21.72 -20.00
CA SER A 24 5.17 20.85 -19.70
C SER A 24 6.20 21.71 -18.97
N LYS A 25 6.07 21.77 -17.63
CA LYS A 25 7.09 22.37 -16.80
C LYS A 25 8.38 21.61 -17.09
N ARG A 26 9.37 22.29 -17.65
CA ARG A 26 10.70 21.70 -17.82
C ARG A 26 11.26 21.46 -16.42
N VAL A 27 11.62 20.23 -16.16
CA VAL A 27 12.27 19.85 -14.91
C VAL A 27 13.69 20.42 -14.94
N ASP A 28 14.03 21.30 -14.01
CA ASP A 28 15.36 21.84 -13.85
C ASP A 28 16.22 20.93 -12.93
N LEU A 29 17.51 20.84 -13.26
CA LEU A 29 18.46 20.06 -12.45
C LEU A 29 18.48 20.53 -10.99
N LYS A 30 18.34 21.81 -10.75
CA LYS A 30 18.27 22.37 -9.40
C LYS A 30 17.05 21.88 -8.64
N GLU A 31 15.89 21.79 -9.26
CA GLU A 31 14.67 21.26 -8.62
C GLU A 31 14.83 19.78 -8.22
N ILE A 32 15.58 19.01 -9.01
CA ILE A 32 15.90 17.60 -8.68
C ILE A 32 16.84 17.54 -7.48
N THR A 33 17.90 18.34 -7.48
CA THR A 33 18.90 18.33 -6.41
C THR A 33 18.35 18.88 -5.10
N ASP A 34 17.47 19.88 -5.16
CA ASP A 34 16.78 20.46 -4.00
C ASP A 34 15.68 19.52 -3.44
N GLY A 35 15.45 18.40 -4.07
CA GLY A 35 14.52 17.37 -3.61
C GLY A 35 13.03 17.74 -3.74
N GLN A 36 12.68 18.71 -4.61
CA GLN A 36 11.29 19.12 -4.84
C GLN A 36 10.38 17.98 -5.36
N PHE A 37 10.98 16.98 -6.00
CA PHE A 37 10.27 15.77 -6.46
C PHE A 37 10.39 14.59 -5.49
N ARG A 38 10.97 14.81 -4.31
CA ARG A 38 11.05 13.75 -3.31
C ARG A 38 9.64 13.44 -2.80
N GLN A 39 9.16 12.25 -3.06
CA GLN A 39 7.89 11.78 -2.54
C GLN A 39 8.00 11.66 -1.02
N VAL A 40 7.27 12.50 -0.30
CA VAL A 40 7.28 12.54 1.17
C VAL A 40 6.41 11.44 1.78
N THR A 41 5.52 10.87 0.99
CA THR A 41 4.63 9.81 1.44
C THR A 41 5.36 8.47 1.35
N ASN A 42 5.81 7.99 2.49
CA ASN A 42 6.30 6.63 2.61
C ASN A 42 5.07 5.70 2.57
N ILE A 43 4.69 5.27 1.38
CA ILE A 43 3.72 4.19 1.25
C ILE A 43 4.46 2.97 1.78
N GLY A 44 4.11 2.54 2.98
CA GLY A 44 4.67 1.36 3.61
C GLY A 44 4.55 0.15 2.68
N GLU A 45 5.19 -0.95 3.05
CA GLU A 45 5.20 -2.18 2.27
C GLU A 45 3.77 -2.67 2.01
N MET A 46 3.27 -2.44 0.79
CA MET A 46 1.95 -2.91 0.35
C MET A 46 2.07 -4.34 -0.15
N ARG A 47 1.13 -5.20 0.26
CA ARG A 47 1.04 -6.58 -0.19
C ARG A 47 -0.31 -6.84 -0.82
N SER A 48 -0.33 -7.21 -2.09
CA SER A 48 -1.57 -7.60 -2.79
C SER A 48 -2.19 -8.83 -2.15
N MET A 49 -3.51 -8.84 -2.09
CA MET A 49 -4.26 -10.02 -1.68
C MET A 49 -4.64 -10.87 -2.90
N PRO A 50 -4.88 -12.19 -2.71
CA PRO A 50 -5.22 -13.11 -3.80
C PRO A 50 -6.52 -12.76 -4.54
N ASP A 51 -7.40 -11.98 -3.90
CA ASP A 51 -8.67 -11.53 -4.48
C ASP A 51 -8.52 -10.47 -5.59
N GLY A 52 -7.32 -9.88 -5.75
CA GLY A 52 -7.06 -8.86 -6.75
C GLY A 52 -7.74 -7.51 -6.51
N GLU A 53 -8.59 -7.41 -5.50
CA GLU A 53 -9.37 -6.20 -5.17
C GLU A 53 -8.81 -5.43 -3.98
N HIS A 54 -8.00 -6.10 -3.17
CA HIS A 54 -7.48 -5.56 -1.93
C HIS A 54 -5.97 -5.69 -1.81
N TYR A 55 -5.42 -4.84 -0.97
CA TYR A 55 -4.05 -4.94 -0.50
C TYR A 55 -4.01 -4.77 1.02
N THR A 56 -2.93 -5.20 1.61
CA THR A 56 -2.65 -4.99 3.03
C THR A 56 -1.44 -4.10 3.22
N ALA A 57 -1.42 -3.34 4.29
CA ALA A 57 -0.29 -2.55 4.72
C ALA A 57 -0.21 -2.54 6.25
N MET A 58 1.01 -2.40 6.74
CA MET A 58 1.26 -2.16 8.16
C MET A 58 1.04 -0.67 8.45
N ASN A 59 0.46 -0.35 9.60
CA ASN A 59 0.32 1.03 10.04
C ASN A 59 1.66 1.62 10.53
N ASP A 60 1.73 2.95 10.68
CA ASP A 60 2.95 3.66 11.11
C ASP A 60 3.40 3.26 12.52
N ALA A 61 2.46 2.91 13.40
CA ALA A 61 2.75 2.42 14.75
C ALA A 61 3.34 1.00 14.77
N ARG A 62 3.33 0.29 13.63
CA ARG A 62 3.80 -1.10 13.47
C ARG A 62 3.12 -2.10 14.41
N ASN A 63 1.84 -1.91 14.66
CA ASN A 63 1.06 -2.77 15.55
C ASN A 63 -0.23 -3.32 14.93
N MET A 64 -0.53 -2.94 13.67
CA MET A 64 -1.70 -3.42 12.94
C MET A 64 -1.35 -3.75 11.49
N ILE A 65 -2.04 -4.75 10.94
CA ILE A 65 -2.11 -5.04 9.51
C ILE A 65 -3.51 -4.68 9.06
N ILE A 66 -3.62 -3.70 8.18
CA ILE A 66 -4.89 -3.15 7.70
C ILE A 66 -5.11 -3.56 6.26
N LYS A 67 -6.32 -4.03 5.95
CA LYS A 67 -6.79 -4.33 4.60
C LYS A 67 -7.39 -3.09 3.97
N TYR A 68 -6.97 -2.76 2.75
CA TYR A 68 -7.44 -1.61 1.97
C TYR A 68 -8.04 -2.06 0.65
N SER A 69 -8.98 -1.29 0.11
CA SER A 69 -9.50 -1.49 -1.24
C SER A 69 -8.65 -0.75 -2.27
N TYR A 70 -8.23 -1.43 -3.34
CA TYR A 70 -7.54 -0.78 -4.46
C TYR A 70 -8.40 0.29 -5.14
N ARG A 71 -9.72 0.08 -5.18
CA ARG A 71 -10.62 1.01 -5.86
C ARG A 71 -10.80 2.34 -5.13
N THR A 72 -10.78 2.34 -3.81
CA THR A 72 -11.08 3.54 -3.01
C THR A 72 -9.89 4.07 -2.23
N GLY A 73 -8.86 3.26 -2.04
CA GLY A 73 -7.74 3.56 -1.13
C GLY A 73 -8.11 3.56 0.36
N ASN A 74 -9.38 3.27 0.69
CA ASN A 74 -9.86 3.30 2.07
C ASN A 74 -9.60 1.98 2.78
N PRO A 75 -9.42 2.02 4.13
CA PRO A 75 -9.36 0.81 4.94
C PRO A 75 -10.73 0.11 4.93
N VAL A 76 -10.68 -1.21 4.80
CA VAL A 76 -11.86 -2.09 4.76
C VAL A 76 -11.94 -2.90 6.05
N ASP A 77 -10.81 -3.40 6.54
CA ASP A 77 -10.74 -4.29 7.69
C ASP A 77 -9.37 -4.24 8.36
N THR A 78 -9.28 -4.71 9.60
CA THR A 78 -8.03 -4.92 10.32
C THR A 78 -7.79 -6.41 10.50
N LEU A 79 -6.83 -6.96 9.76
CA LEU A 79 -6.53 -8.39 9.78
C LEU A 79 -5.78 -8.83 11.03
N PHE A 80 -4.91 -7.97 11.57
CA PHE A 80 -4.13 -8.24 12.76
C PHE A 80 -3.97 -6.98 13.61
N ASN A 81 -4.04 -7.14 14.92
CA ASN A 81 -3.79 -6.08 15.91
C ASN A 81 -3.15 -6.68 17.14
N THR A 82 -1.93 -6.26 17.48
CA THR A 82 -1.17 -6.78 18.61
C THR A 82 -1.91 -6.65 19.94
N GLY A 83 -2.66 -5.54 20.14
CA GLY A 83 -3.42 -5.30 21.36
C GLY A 83 -4.73 -6.09 21.49
N LYS A 84 -5.18 -6.77 20.40
CA LYS A 84 -6.42 -7.56 20.39
C LYS A 84 -6.19 -9.05 20.13
N ALA A 85 -5.05 -9.42 19.60
CA ALA A 85 -4.70 -10.81 19.34
C ALA A 85 -4.39 -11.54 20.64
N ARG A 86 -4.97 -12.72 20.81
CA ARG A 86 -4.76 -13.57 22.00
C ARG A 86 -3.33 -14.11 22.00
N GLU A 87 -2.72 -14.21 23.19
CA GLU A 87 -1.35 -14.68 23.40
C GLU A 87 -0.27 -13.88 22.66
N CYS A 88 -0.61 -12.67 22.21
CA CYS A 88 0.37 -11.76 21.63
C CYS A 88 1.22 -11.14 22.75
N THR A 89 2.51 -11.44 22.75
CA THR A 89 3.47 -11.01 23.79
C THR A 89 4.30 -9.80 23.37
N PHE A 90 3.92 -9.13 22.29
CA PHE A 90 4.64 -7.98 21.74
C PHE A 90 3.71 -6.87 21.26
N ASP A 91 4.18 -5.63 21.33
CA ASP A 91 3.41 -4.45 20.95
C ASP A 91 3.64 -4.04 19.48
N LYS A 92 4.80 -4.40 18.92
CA LYS A 92 5.22 -4.00 17.56
C LYS A 92 5.87 -5.15 16.83
N PHE A 93 5.77 -5.13 15.49
CA PHE A 93 6.42 -6.10 14.63
C PHE A 93 7.10 -5.39 13.44
N ASP A 94 8.08 -6.06 12.82
CA ASP A 94 8.92 -5.47 11.77
C ASP A 94 8.42 -5.79 10.37
N GLY A 95 7.65 -6.87 10.22
CA GLY A 95 7.07 -7.25 8.95
C GLY A 95 6.17 -8.48 9.07
N TYR A 96 5.56 -8.85 7.96
CA TYR A 96 4.60 -9.95 7.91
C TYR A 96 4.53 -10.59 6.53
N THR A 97 3.95 -11.78 6.44
CA THR A 97 3.51 -12.40 5.19
C THR A 97 2.20 -13.15 5.43
N ILE A 98 1.34 -13.20 4.42
CA ILE A 98 0.00 -13.81 4.50
C ILE A 98 0.00 -15.11 3.71
N SER A 99 -0.62 -16.16 4.25
CA SER A 99 -0.83 -17.41 3.53
C SER A 99 -1.74 -17.23 2.31
N SER A 100 -1.63 -18.10 1.31
CA SER A 100 -2.47 -18.08 0.11
C SER A 100 -3.97 -18.11 0.42
N THR A 101 -4.36 -18.76 1.51
CA THR A 101 -5.75 -18.84 1.98
C THR A 101 -6.20 -17.63 2.81
N GLY A 102 -5.27 -16.77 3.24
CA GLY A 102 -5.56 -15.64 4.14
C GLY A 102 -5.87 -16.03 5.59
N HIS A 103 -5.77 -17.34 5.96
CA HIS A 103 -6.13 -17.80 7.30
C HIS A 103 -4.98 -17.73 8.31
N HIS A 104 -3.76 -17.65 7.82
CA HIS A 104 -2.56 -17.55 8.63
C HIS A 104 -1.71 -16.35 8.20
N ILE A 105 -1.12 -15.69 9.16
CA ILE A 105 -0.19 -14.58 8.94
C ILE A 105 1.07 -14.87 9.75
N LEU A 106 2.22 -14.98 9.08
CA LEU A 106 3.49 -14.92 9.78
C LEU A 106 3.83 -13.47 10.05
N VAL A 107 4.08 -13.14 11.32
CA VAL A 107 4.58 -11.84 11.75
C VAL A 107 5.95 -12.03 12.40
N TRP A 108 6.85 -11.08 12.22
CA TRP A 108 8.18 -11.16 12.82
C TRP A 108 8.62 -9.84 13.42
N ARG A 109 9.48 -9.99 14.42
CA ARG A 109 10.08 -8.87 15.17
C ARG A 109 11.55 -9.14 15.51
N ASP A 110 12.20 -8.12 16.03
CA ASP A 110 13.61 -8.18 16.43
C ASP A 110 14.51 -8.61 15.25
N THR A 111 14.26 -8.02 14.10
CA THR A 111 14.94 -8.34 12.83
C THR A 111 16.42 -7.98 12.90
N GLU A 112 17.27 -8.94 12.59
CA GLU A 112 18.72 -8.76 12.41
C GLU A 112 19.08 -9.01 10.96
N PRO A 113 19.55 -8.00 10.23
CA PRO A 113 19.98 -8.16 8.86
C PRO A 113 21.24 -9.05 8.78
N ILE A 114 21.27 -9.96 7.79
CA ILE A 114 22.44 -10.79 7.49
C ILE A 114 23.11 -10.22 6.24
N TYR A 115 22.33 -10.08 5.16
CA TYR A 115 22.75 -9.49 3.90
C TYR A 115 21.63 -8.58 3.38
N ARG A 116 21.79 -8.07 2.15
CA ARG A 116 20.90 -7.09 1.53
C ARG A 116 19.41 -7.48 1.60
N ARG A 117 19.06 -8.77 1.51
CA ARG A 117 17.67 -9.27 1.49
C ARG A 117 17.42 -10.40 2.47
N SER A 118 18.41 -10.85 3.22
CA SER A 118 18.27 -11.91 4.21
C SER A 118 18.38 -11.37 5.62
N PHE A 119 17.57 -11.92 6.49
CA PHE A 119 17.51 -11.53 7.89
C PHE A 119 17.15 -12.76 8.75
N LYS A 120 17.38 -12.64 10.02
CA LYS A 120 16.83 -13.53 11.04
C LYS A 120 15.98 -12.73 12.03
N ALA A 121 14.90 -13.32 12.51
CA ALA A 121 13.94 -12.66 13.37
C ALA A 121 13.24 -13.66 14.28
N ASN A 122 12.55 -13.17 15.31
CA ASN A 122 11.59 -13.96 16.07
C ASN A 122 10.28 -13.99 15.29
N VAL A 123 9.84 -15.17 14.87
CA VAL A 123 8.69 -15.35 13.99
C VAL A 123 7.53 -16.01 14.71
N TYR A 124 6.34 -15.50 14.47
CA TYR A 124 5.09 -15.95 15.07
C TYR A 124 4.07 -16.27 13.99
N ASP A 125 3.26 -17.29 14.21
CA ASP A 125 2.08 -17.62 13.41
C ASP A 125 0.84 -17.03 14.07
N TYR A 126 0.10 -16.22 13.33
CA TYR A 126 -1.20 -15.72 13.74
C TYR A 126 -2.30 -16.44 12.96
N ASP A 127 -3.13 -17.19 13.68
CA ASP A 127 -4.36 -17.80 13.16
C ASP A 127 -5.49 -16.74 13.20
N VAL A 128 -5.90 -16.28 12.02
CA VAL A 128 -6.91 -15.23 11.85
C VAL A 128 -8.27 -15.66 12.40
N ARG A 129 -8.64 -16.94 12.21
CA ARG A 129 -9.95 -17.46 12.63
C ARG A 129 -10.07 -17.57 14.14
N ARG A 130 -8.96 -17.94 14.79
CA ARG A 130 -8.91 -18.11 16.25
C ARG A 130 -8.50 -16.84 16.97
N ASN A 131 -8.05 -15.82 16.25
CA ASN A 131 -7.44 -14.60 16.79
C ASN A 131 -6.32 -14.92 17.79
N TYR A 132 -5.41 -15.80 17.38
CA TYR A 132 -4.42 -16.41 18.27
C TYR A 132 -3.03 -16.36 17.67
N VAL A 133 -2.05 -15.91 18.48
CA VAL A 133 -0.63 -15.83 18.12
C VAL A 133 0.16 -16.90 18.84
N LYS A 134 1.06 -17.58 18.13
CA LYS A 134 2.03 -18.51 18.73
C LYS A 134 3.40 -18.36 18.07
N PRO A 135 4.50 -18.58 18.79
CA PRO A 135 5.81 -18.67 18.15
C PRO A 135 5.84 -19.88 17.20
N ILE A 136 6.55 -19.78 16.08
CA ILE A 136 6.67 -20.91 15.13
C ILE A 136 7.70 -21.94 15.61
N SER A 137 8.52 -21.61 16.59
CA SER A 137 9.55 -22.48 17.14
C SER A 137 9.75 -22.22 18.62
N ASP A 138 9.93 -23.28 19.38
CA ASP A 138 10.30 -23.22 20.81
C ASP A 138 11.81 -23.02 21.02
N SER A 139 12.58 -22.99 19.92
CA SER A 139 14.01 -22.75 19.97
C SER A 139 14.32 -21.32 20.41
N LYS A 140 15.39 -21.14 21.19
CA LYS A 140 15.88 -19.81 21.59
C LYS A 140 16.53 -19.03 20.44
N GLY A 141 16.68 -19.64 19.25
CA GLY A 141 17.31 -19.03 18.08
C GLY A 141 16.31 -18.31 17.18
N LYS A 142 16.74 -17.23 16.56
CA LYS A 142 15.95 -16.52 15.54
C LYS A 142 15.85 -17.36 14.27
N GLN A 143 14.69 -17.29 13.61
CA GLN A 143 14.38 -17.99 12.37
C GLN A 143 14.81 -17.15 11.16
N MET A 144 15.11 -17.81 10.05
CA MET A 144 15.51 -17.17 8.80
C MET A 144 14.44 -17.39 7.73
N ILE A 145 14.19 -16.37 6.92
CA ILE A 145 13.36 -16.42 5.70
C ILE A 145 12.00 -17.11 5.95
N PRO A 146 11.16 -16.54 6.83
CA PRO A 146 9.84 -17.12 7.08
C PRO A 146 8.98 -17.03 5.81
N THR A 147 8.47 -18.17 5.35
CA THR A 147 7.59 -18.26 4.19
C THR A 147 6.59 -19.39 4.38
N PHE A 148 5.43 -19.26 3.73
CA PHE A 148 4.48 -20.35 3.63
C PHE A 148 4.85 -21.30 2.49
N SER A 149 4.42 -22.55 2.60
CA SER A 149 4.39 -23.47 1.45
C SER A 149 3.44 -22.93 0.37
N PRO A 150 3.70 -23.15 -0.92
CA PRO A 150 2.85 -22.65 -2.00
C PRO A 150 1.52 -23.42 -2.17
N ASP A 151 1.31 -24.52 -1.48
CA ASP A 151 0.11 -25.37 -1.47
C ASP A 151 -1.02 -24.87 -0.58
#